data_5df93757a29afe92277a7fd0b00929b7
#
_entry.id   5df93757a29afe92277a7fd0b00929b7
#
_cell.length_a   1.000
_cell.length_b   1.000
_cell.length_c   1.000
_cell.angle_alpha   90.00
_cell.angle_beta   90.00
_cell.angle_gamma   90.00
#
_symmetry.space_group_name_H-M   'P 1'
#
loop_
_entity.id
_entity.type
_entity.pdbx_description
1 polymer ?
#
loop_
_entity_poly.entity_id
_entity_poly.type
_entity_poly.pdbx_seq_one_letter_code
_entity_poly.pdbx_strand_id
1 'polypeptide(L)'
;RMSDYVRSKGREVIGWDELTNSSFLPEGVIIQGWRGLGTAALKAAEKGHQFIMTPARILYLIRYQGPQWFEPQTYFGNNTLKDIYDYEPVQADWKPEYASLLKGVQASMWTEFCNKPEDVDYLVFPRLAALAEVAWTQPEHKDWTAFLKGLDAYNEHLTAKGIVYAHSMYNIQHTVTPNNGMLEVKLECIRPDMEIHYTTDGSEPTATSPLYEKIVPVKEALTLKGATFAHGRQMGKTLILPVRWNLATAKPVLGTNPTEKLLTNGIRGSLKYSDFEWCSWADNDSVSFTIDLLKPEMLNTLTLGSITNNGMAIHKPASVRVEVSDDNSKFREAVVQSFTSEEILREGNFIENLSLKLGGTQARYVRVTAKGPGVCPPS
;
A
#
# COMPACT_ATOMS: atom_id res chain seq x y z
N ARG A 1 28.39 -22.48 -20.97
CA ARG A 1 29.49 -23.02 -20.12
C ARG A 1 29.03 -23.43 -18.73
N MET A 2 28.45 -22.52 -17.89
CA MET A 2 27.98 -22.90 -16.55
C MET A 2 26.86 -23.91 -16.60
N SER A 3 25.87 -23.71 -17.46
CA SER A 3 24.75 -24.62 -17.69
C SER A 3 25.21 -26.00 -18.09
N ASP A 4 26.15 -26.08 -19.04
CA ASP A 4 26.70 -27.36 -19.54
C ASP A 4 27.47 -28.10 -18.43
N TYR A 5 28.22 -27.37 -17.62
CA TYR A 5 28.92 -27.95 -16.47
C TYR A 5 27.94 -28.54 -15.45
N VAL A 6 26.89 -27.78 -15.08
CA VAL A 6 25.88 -28.22 -14.10
C VAL A 6 25.17 -29.49 -14.62
N ARG A 7 24.78 -29.50 -15.90
CA ARG A 7 24.17 -30.68 -16.53
C ARG A 7 25.11 -31.88 -16.58
N SER A 8 26.41 -31.65 -16.82
CA SER A 8 27.40 -32.75 -16.80
C SER A 8 27.52 -33.42 -15.42
N LYS A 9 26.99 -32.75 -14.37
CA LYS A 9 26.87 -33.31 -13.02
C LYS A 9 25.49 -33.93 -12.74
N GLY A 10 24.66 -34.13 -13.75
CA GLY A 10 23.31 -34.68 -13.59
C GLY A 10 22.32 -33.78 -12.87
N ARG A 11 22.51 -32.44 -12.94
CA ARG A 11 21.68 -31.46 -12.30
C ARG A 11 20.98 -30.55 -13.33
N GLU A 12 19.80 -30.06 -12.98
CA GLU A 12 19.10 -29.05 -13.76
C GLU A 12 19.55 -27.66 -13.33
N VAL A 13 19.38 -26.66 -14.21
CA VAL A 13 19.72 -25.25 -13.94
C VAL A 13 18.43 -24.46 -13.79
N ILE A 14 18.31 -23.78 -12.69
CA ILE A 14 17.29 -22.75 -12.45
C ILE A 14 17.98 -21.40 -12.46
N GLY A 15 17.45 -20.44 -13.17
CA GLY A 15 17.97 -19.07 -13.19
C GLY A 15 16.86 -18.03 -13.11
N TRP A 16 17.21 -16.89 -12.57
CA TRP A 16 16.30 -15.75 -12.48
C TRP A 16 15.93 -15.23 -13.86
N ASP A 17 14.82 -14.54 -13.96
CA ASP A 17 14.21 -14.11 -15.22
C ASP A 17 15.04 -13.07 -16.00
N GLU A 18 16.12 -12.50 -15.43
CA GLU A 18 17.11 -11.71 -16.16
C GLU A 18 17.73 -12.46 -17.33
N LEU A 19 17.82 -13.79 -17.23
CA LEU A 19 18.31 -14.61 -18.31
C LEU A 19 17.49 -14.49 -19.60
N THR A 20 16.21 -14.14 -19.48
CA THR A 20 15.33 -13.92 -20.65
C THR A 20 15.70 -12.69 -21.49
N ASN A 21 16.52 -11.78 -20.95
CA ASN A 21 17.04 -10.63 -21.68
C ASN A 21 18.19 -11.00 -22.62
N SER A 22 18.76 -12.20 -22.47
CA SER A 22 19.81 -12.70 -23.37
C SER A 22 19.20 -13.13 -24.69
N SER A 23 19.94 -12.90 -25.79
CA SER A 23 19.60 -13.44 -27.11
C SER A 23 19.70 -14.97 -27.16
N PHE A 24 20.48 -15.56 -26.26
CA PHE A 24 20.65 -17.02 -26.16
C PHE A 24 20.30 -17.49 -24.75
N LEU A 25 19.28 -18.34 -24.64
CA LEU A 25 18.90 -19.07 -23.45
C LEU A 25 19.20 -20.55 -23.66
N PRO A 26 20.09 -21.17 -22.84
CA PRO A 26 20.44 -22.58 -23.01
C PRO A 26 19.20 -23.47 -22.85
N GLU A 27 19.09 -24.49 -23.69
CA GLU A 27 18.02 -25.48 -23.64
C GLU A 27 17.91 -26.10 -22.22
N GLY A 28 16.69 -26.39 -21.76
CA GLY A 28 16.42 -27.04 -20.47
C GLY A 28 16.76 -26.20 -19.22
N VAL A 29 17.03 -24.90 -19.37
CA VAL A 29 17.08 -23.98 -18.22
C VAL A 29 15.67 -23.65 -17.78
N ILE A 30 15.40 -23.78 -16.48
CA ILE A 30 14.15 -23.39 -15.85
C ILE A 30 14.25 -21.91 -15.43
N ILE A 31 13.27 -21.12 -15.75
CA ILE A 31 13.27 -19.67 -15.44
C ILE A 31 12.41 -19.38 -14.22
N GLN A 32 12.98 -18.66 -13.29
CA GLN A 32 12.28 -18.17 -12.11
C GLN A 32 11.81 -16.73 -12.33
N GLY A 33 10.51 -16.56 -12.56
CA GLY A 33 9.88 -15.27 -12.88
C GLY A 33 9.58 -14.49 -11.60
N TRP A 34 10.36 -13.42 -11.33
CA TRP A 34 10.23 -12.65 -10.10
C TRP A 34 9.85 -11.19 -10.32
N ARG A 35 10.30 -10.56 -11.41
CA ARG A 35 10.12 -9.12 -11.63
C ARG A 35 8.65 -8.74 -11.74
N GLY A 36 8.22 -7.80 -10.88
CA GLY A 36 6.86 -7.31 -10.86
C GLY A 36 5.84 -8.40 -10.57
N LEU A 37 5.04 -8.74 -11.55
CA LEU A 37 4.05 -9.84 -11.54
C LEU A 37 4.60 -11.13 -12.16
N GLY A 38 5.90 -11.22 -12.40
CA GLY A 38 6.53 -12.41 -12.99
C GLY A 38 6.36 -12.53 -14.52
N THR A 39 5.94 -11.45 -15.19
CA THR A 39 5.65 -11.44 -16.63
C THR A 39 6.84 -11.80 -17.52
N ALA A 40 8.07 -11.69 -17.01
CA ALA A 40 9.26 -12.15 -17.73
C ALA A 40 9.30 -13.68 -17.91
N ALA A 41 8.59 -14.46 -17.09
CA ALA A 41 8.42 -15.90 -17.29
C ALA A 41 7.65 -16.21 -18.58
N LEU A 42 6.76 -15.32 -19.05
CA LEU A 42 6.09 -15.46 -20.34
C LEU A 42 7.10 -15.58 -21.49
N LYS A 43 8.17 -14.77 -21.50
CA LYS A 43 9.22 -14.84 -22.51
C LYS A 43 9.94 -16.19 -22.52
N ALA A 44 10.04 -16.85 -21.37
CA ALA A 44 10.59 -18.19 -21.26
C ALA A 44 9.61 -19.23 -21.83
N ALA A 45 8.34 -19.14 -21.48
CA ALA A 45 7.27 -20.02 -21.98
C ALA A 45 7.13 -19.94 -23.51
N GLU A 46 7.19 -18.73 -24.09
CA GLU A 46 7.18 -18.50 -25.54
C GLU A 46 8.32 -19.20 -26.26
N LYS A 47 9.45 -19.44 -25.60
CA LYS A 47 10.61 -20.14 -26.08
C LYS A 47 10.61 -21.63 -25.70
N GLY A 48 9.53 -22.15 -25.11
CA GLY A 48 9.39 -23.55 -24.69
C GLY A 48 10.14 -23.92 -23.41
N HIS A 49 10.61 -22.94 -22.62
CA HIS A 49 11.26 -23.20 -21.34
C HIS A 49 10.25 -23.37 -20.21
N GLN A 50 10.55 -24.30 -19.31
CA GLN A 50 9.82 -24.43 -18.05
C GLN A 50 10.09 -23.22 -17.15
N PHE A 51 9.13 -22.89 -16.30
CA PHE A 51 9.26 -21.74 -15.39
C PHE A 51 8.63 -22.00 -14.02
N ILE A 52 9.09 -21.23 -13.05
CA ILE A 52 8.57 -21.15 -11.68
C ILE A 52 8.11 -19.72 -11.45
N MET A 53 6.92 -19.52 -10.88
CA MET A 53 6.39 -18.20 -10.56
C MET A 53 6.72 -17.81 -9.11
N THR A 54 7.46 -16.70 -8.94
CA THR A 54 7.79 -16.10 -7.65
C THR A 54 7.69 -14.57 -7.73
N PRO A 55 6.55 -14.00 -8.20
CA PRO A 55 6.44 -12.58 -8.48
C PRO A 55 6.63 -11.72 -7.23
N ALA A 56 7.53 -10.74 -7.33
CA ALA A 56 7.89 -9.87 -6.20
C ALA A 56 6.71 -9.06 -5.64
N ARG A 57 5.70 -8.76 -6.46
CA ARG A 57 4.52 -8.02 -6.02
C ARG A 57 3.54 -8.86 -5.20
N ILE A 58 3.58 -10.19 -5.32
CA ILE A 58 2.62 -11.10 -4.68
C ILE A 58 3.30 -12.08 -3.73
N LEU A 59 4.42 -12.71 -4.15
CA LEU A 59 5.02 -13.82 -3.43
C LEU A 59 6.33 -13.47 -2.70
N TYR A 60 6.70 -12.17 -2.62
CA TYR A 60 7.78 -11.72 -1.74
C TYR A 60 7.22 -11.42 -0.35
N LEU A 61 7.47 -12.34 0.59
CA LEU A 61 6.91 -12.28 1.94
C LEU A 61 7.58 -11.24 2.85
N ILE A 62 8.49 -10.44 2.32
CA ILE A 62 9.10 -9.29 2.98
C ILE A 62 8.19 -8.06 3.00
N ARG A 63 6.99 -8.11 2.41
CA ARG A 63 6.05 -6.99 2.35
C ARG A 63 5.06 -7.01 3.50
N TYR A 64 4.40 -5.88 3.75
CA TYR A 64 3.36 -5.77 4.77
C TYR A 64 2.21 -6.75 4.50
N GLN A 65 1.69 -7.37 5.58
CA GLN A 65 0.60 -8.35 5.50
C GLN A 65 -0.79 -7.74 5.65
N GLY A 66 -0.86 -6.48 6.04
CA GLY A 66 -2.11 -5.75 6.28
C GLY A 66 -1.87 -4.25 6.38
N PRO A 67 -2.77 -3.52 7.05
CA PRO A 67 -2.66 -2.08 7.21
C PRO A 67 -1.34 -1.69 7.88
N GLN A 68 -0.55 -0.89 7.19
CA GLN A 68 0.86 -0.66 7.53
C GLN A 68 1.07 0.02 8.89
N TRP A 69 0.09 0.79 9.38
CA TRP A 69 0.14 1.40 10.72
C TRP A 69 0.11 0.39 11.87
N PHE A 70 -0.30 -0.85 11.62
CA PHE A 70 -0.28 -1.94 12.60
C PHE A 70 0.93 -2.85 12.50
N GLU A 71 1.65 -2.78 11.38
CA GLU A 71 2.73 -3.70 11.05
C GLU A 71 4.10 -3.21 11.53
N PRO A 72 5.02 -4.12 11.87
CA PRO A 72 6.42 -3.75 12.02
C PRO A 72 6.98 -3.20 10.70
N GLN A 73 8.07 -2.44 10.78
CA GLN A 73 8.73 -1.90 9.58
C GLN A 73 9.23 -3.06 8.70
N THR A 74 8.87 -3.01 7.42
CA THR A 74 9.35 -3.95 6.42
C THR A 74 9.39 -3.29 5.04
N TYR A 75 9.57 -4.06 3.95
CA TYR A 75 9.64 -3.53 2.60
C TYR A 75 8.29 -2.94 2.16
N PHE A 76 8.33 -1.92 1.32
CA PHE A 76 7.14 -1.21 0.88
C PHE A 76 6.11 -2.10 0.14
N GLY A 77 4.85 -1.66 0.18
CA GLY A 77 3.73 -2.36 -0.46
C GLY A 77 3.15 -3.48 0.39
N ASN A 78 1.93 -3.87 0.07
CA ASN A 78 1.19 -4.90 0.78
C ASN A 78 1.10 -6.18 -0.04
N ASN A 79 1.23 -7.32 0.64
CA ASN A 79 0.85 -8.65 0.16
C ASN A 79 0.07 -9.32 1.28
N THR A 80 -1.23 -9.13 1.28
CA THR A 80 -2.09 -9.71 2.31
C THR A 80 -2.27 -11.22 2.12
N LEU A 81 -2.78 -11.87 3.14
CA LEU A 81 -3.18 -13.28 3.05
C LEU A 81 -4.14 -13.53 1.86
N LYS A 82 -5.09 -12.58 1.63
CA LYS A 82 -6.07 -12.68 0.55
C LYS A 82 -5.44 -12.48 -0.82
N ASP A 83 -4.48 -11.54 -0.96
CA ASP A 83 -3.77 -11.32 -2.22
C ASP A 83 -3.02 -12.57 -2.67
N ILE A 84 -2.39 -13.29 -1.73
CA ILE A 84 -1.70 -14.54 -2.05
C ILE A 84 -2.70 -15.65 -2.37
N TYR A 85 -3.79 -15.77 -1.60
CA TYR A 85 -4.84 -16.76 -1.86
C TYR A 85 -5.47 -16.59 -3.24
N ASP A 86 -5.72 -15.35 -3.66
CA ASP A 86 -6.34 -15.03 -4.95
C ASP A 86 -5.36 -15.11 -6.13
N TYR A 87 -4.07 -15.28 -5.87
CA TYR A 87 -3.08 -15.33 -6.92
C TYR A 87 -3.27 -16.54 -7.85
N GLU A 88 -3.21 -16.27 -9.16
CA GLU A 88 -3.21 -17.30 -10.21
C GLU A 88 -1.87 -17.28 -10.95
N PRO A 89 -1.11 -18.40 -10.90
CA PRO A 89 0.24 -18.46 -11.48
C PRO A 89 0.29 -18.29 -12.99
N VAL A 90 -0.72 -18.78 -13.68
CA VAL A 90 -0.89 -18.61 -15.13
C VAL A 90 -1.89 -17.50 -15.36
N GLN A 91 -1.45 -16.41 -15.97
CA GLN A 91 -2.31 -15.26 -16.20
C GLN A 91 -3.38 -15.57 -17.25
N ALA A 92 -4.58 -15.04 -17.10
CA ALA A 92 -5.73 -15.33 -17.96
C ALA A 92 -5.53 -14.96 -19.45
N ASP A 93 -4.62 -14.04 -19.75
CA ASP A 93 -4.25 -13.60 -21.09
C ASP A 93 -3.13 -14.44 -21.72
N TRP A 94 -2.58 -15.42 -20.98
CA TRP A 94 -1.55 -16.30 -21.49
C TRP A 94 -2.16 -17.46 -22.30
N LYS A 95 -1.38 -17.99 -23.26
CA LYS A 95 -1.82 -19.15 -24.01
C LYS A 95 -1.96 -20.38 -23.10
N PRO A 96 -3.05 -21.16 -23.22
CA PRO A 96 -3.31 -22.31 -22.34
C PRO A 96 -2.18 -23.34 -22.29
N GLU A 97 -1.47 -23.54 -23.41
CA GLU A 97 -0.34 -24.46 -23.47
C GLU A 97 0.81 -24.12 -22.55
N TYR A 98 0.95 -22.85 -22.13
CA TYR A 98 2.01 -22.43 -21.21
C TYR A 98 1.81 -22.97 -19.79
N ALA A 99 0.59 -23.34 -19.42
CA ALA A 99 0.31 -23.98 -18.14
C ALA A 99 1.12 -25.28 -17.95
N SER A 100 1.36 -26.03 -19.02
CA SER A 100 2.15 -27.28 -19.00
C SER A 100 3.64 -27.04 -18.73
N LEU A 101 4.13 -25.82 -18.93
CA LEU A 101 5.52 -25.43 -18.70
C LEU A 101 5.73 -24.91 -17.26
N LEU A 102 4.66 -24.60 -16.52
CA LEU A 102 4.72 -24.18 -15.12
C LEU A 102 5.16 -25.36 -14.24
N LYS A 103 6.30 -25.22 -13.56
CA LYS A 103 6.80 -26.19 -12.57
C LYS A 103 6.14 -26.02 -11.20
N GLY A 104 5.67 -24.82 -10.90
CA GLY A 104 5.04 -24.47 -9.64
C GLY A 104 5.25 -23.03 -9.22
N VAL A 105 4.93 -22.76 -7.95
CA VAL A 105 5.05 -21.44 -7.32
C VAL A 105 6.05 -21.47 -6.18
N GLN A 106 6.68 -20.33 -5.91
CA GLN A 106 7.61 -20.17 -4.81
C GLN A 106 7.40 -18.82 -4.14
N ALA A 107 7.36 -18.80 -2.81
CA ALA A 107 7.51 -17.56 -2.07
C ALA A 107 8.99 -17.26 -1.81
N SER A 108 9.37 -15.99 -1.85
CA SER A 108 10.70 -15.53 -1.50
C SER A 108 10.65 -14.71 -0.22
N MET A 109 11.50 -15.08 0.73
CA MET A 109 11.68 -14.33 1.98
C MET A 109 13.09 -13.77 2.03
N TRP A 110 13.20 -12.45 2.12
CA TRP A 110 14.45 -11.69 2.23
C TRP A 110 14.55 -11.07 3.63
N THR A 111 15.75 -10.97 4.17
CA THR A 111 15.94 -10.75 5.61
C THR A 111 16.40 -9.34 5.98
N GLU A 112 16.30 -8.36 5.06
CA GLU A 112 16.74 -6.97 5.28
C GLU A 112 16.06 -6.30 6.49
N PHE A 113 14.86 -6.77 6.87
CA PHE A 113 14.09 -6.24 7.99
C PHE A 113 13.93 -7.26 9.13
N CYS A 114 14.67 -8.36 9.12
CA CYS A 114 14.60 -9.40 10.15
C CYS A 114 15.82 -9.33 11.05
N ASN A 115 15.61 -9.09 12.35
CA ASN A 115 16.68 -9.05 13.36
C ASN A 115 16.78 -10.36 14.16
N LYS A 116 15.74 -11.19 14.14
CA LYS A 116 15.61 -12.44 14.88
C LYS A 116 14.71 -13.41 14.14
N PRO A 117 14.76 -14.72 14.46
CA PRO A 117 13.96 -15.75 13.81
C PRO A 117 12.46 -15.50 13.83
N GLU A 118 11.93 -14.95 14.92
CA GLU A 118 10.50 -14.65 15.08
C GLU A 118 10.02 -13.58 14.07
N ASP A 119 10.91 -12.71 13.59
CA ASP A 119 10.58 -11.73 12.54
C ASP A 119 10.34 -12.44 11.20
N VAL A 120 11.12 -13.50 10.93
CA VAL A 120 10.92 -14.36 9.74
C VAL A 120 9.59 -15.12 9.85
N ASP A 121 9.34 -15.75 10.99
CA ASP A 121 8.08 -16.47 11.26
C ASP A 121 6.88 -15.54 11.07
N TYR A 122 6.94 -14.35 11.68
CA TYR A 122 5.89 -13.33 11.52
C TYR A 122 5.63 -12.96 10.05
N LEU A 123 6.68 -12.77 9.27
CA LEU A 123 6.55 -12.39 7.85
C LEU A 123 6.08 -13.54 6.96
N VAL A 124 6.43 -14.78 7.32
CA VAL A 124 6.07 -15.97 6.53
C VAL A 124 4.65 -16.43 6.85
N PHE A 125 4.29 -16.51 8.13
CA PHE A 125 3.00 -17.06 8.56
C PHE A 125 1.97 -15.97 8.85
N PRO A 126 0.68 -16.18 8.47
CA PRO A 126 0.10 -17.42 7.89
C PRO A 126 0.13 -17.46 6.35
N ARG A 127 0.78 -16.52 5.66
CA ARG A 127 0.74 -16.40 4.18
C ARG A 127 1.26 -17.65 3.45
N LEU A 128 2.18 -18.39 4.07
CA LEU A 128 2.66 -19.64 3.48
C LEU A 128 1.55 -20.68 3.33
N ALA A 129 0.54 -20.68 4.20
CA ALA A 129 -0.63 -21.53 4.05
C ALA A 129 -1.46 -21.16 2.81
N ALA A 130 -1.60 -19.85 2.51
CA ALA A 130 -2.27 -19.40 1.29
C ALA A 130 -1.49 -19.78 0.02
N LEU A 131 -0.16 -19.74 0.07
CA LEU A 131 0.67 -20.22 -1.04
C LEU A 131 0.50 -21.74 -1.25
N ALA A 132 0.42 -22.52 -0.17
CA ALA A 132 0.14 -23.95 -0.27
C ALA A 132 -1.21 -24.22 -0.94
N GLU A 133 -2.24 -23.44 -0.61
CA GLU A 133 -3.55 -23.53 -1.27
C GLU A 133 -3.45 -23.25 -2.77
N VAL A 134 -2.74 -22.20 -3.18
CA VAL A 134 -2.47 -21.89 -4.61
C VAL A 134 -1.73 -23.03 -5.32
N ALA A 135 -0.79 -23.69 -4.63
CA ALA A 135 0.03 -24.74 -5.22
C ALA A 135 -0.71 -26.10 -5.38
N TRP A 136 -1.69 -26.38 -4.53
CA TRP A 136 -2.31 -27.71 -4.43
C TRP A 136 -3.78 -27.76 -4.81
N THR A 137 -4.48 -26.61 -4.80
CA THR A 137 -5.92 -26.55 -5.09
C THR A 137 -6.17 -25.93 -6.47
N GLN A 138 -6.96 -26.61 -7.29
CA GLN A 138 -7.36 -26.06 -8.59
C GLN A 138 -8.23 -24.79 -8.37
N PRO A 139 -8.12 -23.77 -9.25
CA PRO A 139 -8.82 -22.49 -9.09
C PRO A 139 -10.33 -22.64 -8.84
N GLU A 140 -10.99 -23.54 -9.54
CA GLU A 140 -12.44 -23.82 -9.44
C GLU A 140 -12.86 -24.50 -8.13
N HIS A 141 -11.91 -25.03 -7.37
CA HIS A 141 -12.14 -25.66 -6.08
C HIS A 141 -11.76 -24.80 -4.88
N LYS A 142 -11.21 -23.60 -5.13
CA LYS A 142 -10.85 -22.67 -4.06
C LYS A 142 -12.11 -22.12 -3.37
N ASP A 143 -12.18 -22.24 -2.04
CA ASP A 143 -13.22 -21.68 -1.19
C ASP A 143 -12.57 -20.91 -0.05
N TRP A 144 -12.69 -19.58 -0.10
CA TRP A 144 -12.09 -18.69 0.89
C TRP A 144 -12.59 -18.97 2.31
N THR A 145 -13.89 -19.23 2.46
CA THR A 145 -14.50 -19.49 3.77
C THR A 145 -14.00 -20.81 4.36
N ALA A 146 -13.93 -21.86 3.54
CA ALA A 146 -13.37 -23.15 3.95
C ALA A 146 -11.88 -23.04 4.29
N PHE A 147 -11.11 -22.30 3.48
CA PHE A 147 -9.70 -22.03 3.75
C PHE A 147 -9.50 -21.32 5.10
N LEU A 148 -10.26 -20.25 5.39
CA LEU A 148 -10.17 -19.53 6.66
C LEU A 148 -10.46 -20.43 7.87
N LYS A 149 -11.44 -21.32 7.75
CA LYS A 149 -11.77 -22.29 8.79
C LYS A 149 -10.64 -23.29 9.06
N GLY A 150 -10.00 -23.77 8.00
CA GLY A 150 -8.79 -24.60 8.10
C GLY A 150 -7.61 -23.84 8.68
N LEU A 151 -7.48 -22.56 8.32
CA LEU A 151 -6.42 -21.67 8.80
C LEU A 151 -6.50 -21.44 10.30
N ASP A 152 -7.68 -21.35 10.89
CA ASP A 152 -7.85 -21.18 12.32
C ASP A 152 -7.24 -22.37 13.10
N ALA A 153 -7.54 -23.60 12.66
CA ALA A 153 -6.91 -24.80 13.23
C ALA A 153 -5.39 -24.84 13.01
N TYR A 154 -4.92 -24.38 11.83
CA TYR A 154 -3.50 -24.27 11.55
C TYR A 154 -2.80 -23.26 12.47
N ASN A 155 -3.42 -22.10 12.72
CA ASN A 155 -2.89 -21.07 13.61
C ASN A 155 -2.84 -21.55 15.07
N GLU A 156 -3.81 -22.34 15.52
CA GLU A 156 -3.75 -23.01 16.83
C GLU A 156 -2.54 -23.95 16.93
N HIS A 157 -2.26 -24.68 15.86
CA HIS A 157 -1.09 -25.55 15.79
C HIS A 157 0.24 -24.77 15.80
N LEU A 158 0.33 -23.63 15.08
CA LEU A 158 1.49 -22.73 15.16
C LEU A 158 1.70 -22.24 16.60
N THR A 159 0.61 -21.78 17.24
CA THR A 159 0.64 -21.34 18.66
C THR A 159 1.15 -22.43 19.58
N ALA A 160 0.66 -23.66 19.45
CA ALA A 160 1.08 -24.80 20.26
C ALA A 160 2.57 -25.15 20.08
N LYS A 161 3.14 -24.83 18.91
CA LYS A 161 4.57 -24.99 18.60
C LYS A 161 5.42 -23.78 18.99
N GLY A 162 4.84 -22.70 19.51
CA GLY A 162 5.53 -21.45 19.81
C GLY A 162 6.00 -20.67 18.58
N ILE A 163 5.42 -20.94 17.40
CA ILE A 163 5.73 -20.23 16.16
C ILE A 163 4.92 -18.94 16.13
N VAL A 164 5.61 -17.82 15.92
CA VAL A 164 4.99 -16.50 15.79
C VAL A 164 4.34 -16.39 14.41
N TYR A 165 3.13 -15.86 14.35
CA TYR A 165 2.47 -15.56 13.08
C TYR A 165 1.74 -14.22 13.15
N ALA A 166 1.52 -13.59 11.98
CA ALA A 166 0.86 -12.30 11.90
C ALA A 166 -0.66 -12.42 12.10
N HIS A 167 -1.20 -11.53 12.93
CA HIS A 167 -2.63 -11.37 13.13
C HIS A 167 -3.24 -10.30 12.21
N SER A 168 -2.51 -9.90 11.19
CA SER A 168 -2.85 -8.79 10.27
C SER A 168 -4.20 -8.97 9.57
N MET A 169 -4.59 -10.22 9.34
CA MET A 169 -5.87 -10.58 8.72
C MET A 169 -7.10 -10.18 9.55
N TYR A 170 -6.93 -9.89 10.83
CA TYR A 170 -8.00 -9.42 11.71
C TYR A 170 -8.07 -7.89 11.82
N ASN A 171 -7.07 -7.17 11.29
CA ASN A 171 -7.01 -5.73 11.40
C ASN A 171 -7.92 -5.03 10.39
N ILE A 172 -8.48 -3.89 10.80
CA ILE A 172 -9.33 -3.08 9.95
C ILE A 172 -8.48 -2.29 8.96
N GLN A 173 -8.79 -2.42 7.67
CA GLN A 173 -8.41 -1.50 6.62
C GLN A 173 -9.48 -0.40 6.54
N HIS A 174 -9.07 0.87 6.49
CA HIS A 174 -9.98 1.98 6.30
C HIS A 174 -9.75 2.68 4.96
N THR A 175 -10.78 3.36 4.49
CA THR A 175 -10.70 4.32 3.38
C THR A 175 -11.55 5.53 3.76
N VAL A 176 -10.98 6.73 3.62
CA VAL A 176 -11.71 7.98 3.87
C VAL A 176 -11.80 8.76 2.58
N THR A 177 -13.03 9.00 2.12
CA THR A 177 -13.28 9.66 0.83
C THR A 177 -14.09 10.93 1.04
N PRO A 178 -13.61 12.09 0.52
CA PRO A 178 -14.39 13.31 0.46
C PRO A 178 -15.62 13.15 -0.44
N ASN A 179 -16.79 13.54 0.06
CA ASN A 179 -18.04 13.54 -0.71
C ASN A 179 -18.93 14.72 -0.32
N ASN A 180 -19.03 15.72 -1.21
CA ASN A 180 -19.96 16.85 -1.10
C ASN A 180 -20.03 17.54 0.29
N GLY A 181 -18.86 17.83 0.87
CA GLY A 181 -18.77 18.53 2.15
C GLY A 181 -18.84 17.64 3.40
N MET A 182 -18.86 16.33 3.23
CA MET A 182 -18.67 15.34 4.29
C MET A 182 -17.60 14.33 3.90
N LEU A 183 -17.10 13.58 4.87
CA LEU A 183 -16.23 12.45 4.63
C LEU A 183 -17.03 11.17 4.79
N GLU A 184 -16.72 10.20 3.97
CA GLU A 184 -17.24 8.84 4.02
C GLU A 184 -16.13 7.90 4.51
N VAL A 185 -16.31 7.33 5.71
CA VAL A 185 -15.37 6.37 6.27
C VAL A 185 -15.88 4.95 6.02
N LYS A 186 -15.13 4.21 5.21
CA LYS A 186 -15.35 2.79 4.96
C LYS A 186 -14.37 1.98 5.81
N LEU A 187 -14.87 0.95 6.48
CA LEU A 187 -14.09 0.01 7.27
C LEU A 187 -14.25 -1.39 6.67
N GLU A 188 -13.15 -2.11 6.51
CA GLU A 188 -13.13 -3.43 5.92
C GLU A 188 -12.19 -4.36 6.70
N CYS A 189 -12.51 -5.65 6.71
CA CYS A 189 -11.63 -6.71 7.19
C CYS A 189 -11.60 -7.82 6.14
N ILE A 190 -10.42 -8.39 5.87
CA ILE A 190 -10.30 -9.51 4.92
C ILE A 190 -10.94 -10.81 5.45
N ARG A 191 -11.24 -10.86 6.74
CA ARG A 191 -12.00 -11.91 7.41
C ARG A 191 -13.48 -11.54 7.42
N PRO A 192 -14.34 -12.11 6.54
CA PRO A 192 -15.76 -11.74 6.44
C PRO A 192 -16.60 -12.25 7.62
N ASP A 193 -16.05 -13.14 8.42
CA ASP A 193 -16.64 -13.71 9.63
C ASP A 193 -16.39 -12.85 10.90
N MET A 194 -15.71 -11.71 10.77
CA MET A 194 -15.49 -10.78 11.87
C MET A 194 -16.56 -9.71 11.92
N GLU A 195 -17.03 -9.40 13.13
CA GLU A 195 -17.83 -8.20 13.40
C GLU A 195 -16.93 -7.01 13.60
N ILE A 196 -17.19 -5.88 12.92
CA ILE A 196 -16.49 -4.63 13.13
C ILE A 196 -17.35 -3.76 14.04
N HIS A 197 -16.85 -3.44 15.24
CA HIS A 197 -17.47 -2.48 16.13
C HIS A 197 -16.66 -1.20 16.19
N TYR A 198 -17.32 -0.04 16.30
CA TYR A 198 -16.65 1.24 16.27
C TYR A 198 -17.26 2.28 17.22
N THR A 199 -16.49 3.33 17.51
CA THR A 199 -16.91 4.52 18.24
C THR A 199 -16.50 5.79 17.49
N THR A 200 -17.14 6.92 17.75
CA THR A 200 -16.81 8.22 17.12
C THR A 200 -16.41 9.29 18.14
N ASP A 201 -16.42 8.95 19.42
CA ASP A 201 -16.05 9.81 20.53
C ASP A 201 -14.62 9.55 21.06
N GLY A 202 -13.89 8.61 20.41
CA GLY A 202 -12.55 8.23 20.80
C GLY A 202 -12.48 7.22 21.94
N SER A 203 -13.62 6.73 22.48
CA SER A 203 -13.63 5.62 23.43
C SER A 203 -13.17 4.31 22.78
N GLU A 204 -12.68 3.36 23.59
CA GLU A 204 -12.29 2.03 23.07
C GLU A 204 -13.54 1.25 22.63
N PRO A 205 -13.56 0.68 21.42
CA PRO A 205 -14.66 -0.16 20.96
C PRO A 205 -14.69 -1.46 21.75
N THR A 206 -15.92 -1.94 22.02
CA THR A 206 -16.21 -3.20 22.68
C THR A 206 -17.18 -4.01 21.82
N ALA A 207 -17.40 -5.26 22.13
CA ALA A 207 -18.39 -6.09 21.43
C ALA A 207 -19.85 -5.58 21.56
N THR A 208 -20.09 -4.57 22.40
CA THR A 208 -21.40 -3.92 22.55
C THR A 208 -21.44 -2.50 21.95
N SER A 209 -20.32 -2.03 21.41
CA SER A 209 -20.30 -0.77 20.65
C SER A 209 -21.09 -0.89 19.35
N PRO A 210 -21.45 0.20 18.68
CA PRO A 210 -22.15 0.16 17.40
C PRO A 210 -21.49 -0.79 16.39
N LEU A 211 -22.29 -1.65 15.76
CA LEU A 211 -21.85 -2.53 14.69
C LEU A 211 -21.69 -1.73 13.39
N TYR A 212 -20.60 -1.95 12.69
CA TYR A 212 -20.40 -1.36 11.37
C TYR A 212 -21.15 -2.13 10.30
N GLU A 213 -22.23 -1.57 9.81
CA GLU A 213 -23.05 -2.14 8.74
C GLU A 213 -22.98 -1.34 7.43
N LYS A 214 -22.59 -0.09 7.52
CA LYS A 214 -22.53 0.85 6.40
C LYS A 214 -21.49 1.95 6.61
N ILE A 215 -21.14 2.62 5.53
CA ILE A 215 -20.24 3.76 5.51
C ILE A 215 -20.62 4.78 6.59
N VAL A 216 -19.65 5.22 7.40
CA VAL A 216 -19.84 6.21 8.47
C VAL A 216 -19.66 7.62 7.89
N PRO A 217 -20.70 8.45 7.85
CA PRO A 217 -20.59 9.85 7.45
C PRO A 217 -19.96 10.69 8.56
N VAL A 218 -18.94 11.49 8.22
CA VAL A 218 -18.26 12.40 9.15
C VAL A 218 -18.37 13.83 8.63
N LYS A 219 -18.80 14.78 9.48
CA LYS A 219 -19.05 16.18 9.12
C LYS A 219 -18.27 17.19 9.98
N GLU A 220 -17.48 16.71 10.92
CA GLU A 220 -16.68 17.52 11.83
C GLU A 220 -15.45 16.72 12.31
N ALA A 221 -14.56 17.38 13.05
CA ALA A 221 -13.41 16.72 13.65
C ALA A 221 -13.88 15.71 14.72
N LEU A 222 -13.33 14.49 14.64
CA LEU A 222 -13.60 13.43 15.63
C LEU A 222 -12.44 12.43 15.65
N THR A 223 -12.44 11.54 16.61
CA THR A 223 -11.58 10.34 16.59
C THR A 223 -12.45 9.11 16.48
N LEU A 224 -12.44 8.48 15.30
CA LEU A 224 -13.06 7.18 15.11
C LEU A 224 -12.10 6.10 15.61
N LYS A 225 -12.61 5.20 16.44
CA LYS A 225 -11.91 3.96 16.78
C LYS A 225 -12.73 2.77 16.31
N GLY A 226 -12.04 1.71 15.86
CA GLY A 226 -12.70 0.50 15.41
C GLY A 226 -11.86 -0.73 15.70
N ALA A 227 -12.50 -1.86 16.00
CA ALA A 227 -11.84 -3.14 16.15
C ALA A 227 -12.72 -4.26 15.65
N THR A 228 -12.09 -5.39 15.29
CA THR A 228 -12.79 -6.60 14.89
C THR A 228 -13.03 -7.51 16.10
N PHE A 229 -14.18 -8.16 16.09
CA PHE A 229 -14.62 -9.07 17.17
C PHE A 229 -15.11 -10.39 16.59
N ALA A 230 -14.91 -11.46 17.35
CA ALA A 230 -15.55 -12.76 17.15
C ALA A 230 -15.93 -13.35 18.52
N HIS A 231 -17.15 -13.85 18.64
CA HIS A 231 -17.69 -14.43 19.89
C HIS A 231 -17.47 -13.52 21.12
N GLY A 232 -17.67 -12.21 20.94
CA GLY A 232 -17.50 -11.21 21.99
C GLY A 232 -16.06 -10.87 22.37
N ARG A 233 -15.06 -11.48 21.73
CA ARG A 233 -13.63 -11.22 21.96
C ARG A 233 -13.02 -10.40 20.84
N GLN A 234 -12.23 -9.39 21.17
CA GLN A 234 -11.49 -8.62 20.19
C GLN A 234 -10.40 -9.48 19.53
N MET A 235 -10.35 -9.43 18.19
CA MET A 235 -9.43 -10.21 17.37
C MET A 235 -8.29 -9.39 16.80
N GLY A 236 -8.60 -8.24 16.20
CA GLY A 236 -7.62 -7.31 15.64
C GLY A 236 -7.20 -6.21 16.61
N LYS A 237 -6.17 -5.46 16.21
CA LYS A 237 -5.76 -4.24 16.93
C LYS A 237 -6.80 -3.15 16.74
N THR A 238 -6.95 -2.26 17.73
CA THR A 238 -7.83 -1.10 17.59
C THR A 238 -7.27 -0.13 16.55
N LEU A 239 -8.05 0.11 15.50
CA LEU A 239 -7.83 1.24 14.59
C LEU A 239 -8.11 2.54 15.36
N ILE A 240 -7.19 3.49 15.29
CA ILE A 240 -7.36 4.85 15.80
C ILE A 240 -7.25 5.79 14.62
N LEU A 241 -8.35 6.44 14.25
CA LEU A 241 -8.45 7.31 13.08
C LEU A 241 -8.86 8.72 13.51
N PRO A 242 -7.89 9.61 13.82
CA PRO A 242 -8.17 10.99 14.12
C PRO A 242 -8.49 11.75 12.84
N VAL A 243 -9.75 12.10 12.64
CA VAL A 243 -10.22 12.92 11.54
C VAL A 243 -10.08 14.40 11.91
N ARG A 244 -9.28 15.11 11.14
CA ARG A 244 -9.06 16.56 11.29
C ARG A 244 -10.02 17.32 10.38
N TRP A 245 -10.43 18.51 10.84
CA TRP A 245 -11.36 19.34 10.08
C TRP A 245 -10.83 20.75 9.89
N ASN A 246 -10.84 21.23 8.66
CA ASN A 246 -10.49 22.59 8.27
C ASN A 246 -11.29 22.98 7.02
N LEU A 247 -11.08 24.18 6.46
CA LEU A 247 -11.83 24.68 5.31
C LEU A 247 -11.70 23.79 4.06
N ALA A 248 -10.57 23.10 3.88
CA ALA A 248 -10.33 22.21 2.76
C ALA A 248 -10.87 20.78 2.98
N THR A 249 -11.16 20.39 4.22
CA THR A 249 -11.63 19.02 4.52
C THR A 249 -12.96 18.75 3.83
N ALA A 250 -13.09 17.58 3.23
CA ALA A 250 -14.25 17.12 2.48
C ALA A 250 -14.56 17.94 1.21
N LYS A 251 -13.61 18.75 0.72
CA LYS A 251 -13.77 19.55 -0.50
C LYS A 251 -13.24 18.82 -1.72
N PRO A 252 -13.84 19.05 -2.92
CA PRO A 252 -13.34 18.50 -4.16
C PRO A 252 -11.92 18.98 -4.48
N VAL A 253 -11.08 18.08 -4.94
CA VAL A 253 -9.80 18.41 -5.57
C VAL A 253 -9.96 18.22 -7.07
N LEU A 254 -9.65 19.26 -7.82
CA LEU A 254 -9.76 19.33 -9.28
C LEU A 254 -8.37 19.03 -9.86
N GLY A 255 -8.10 17.78 -10.14
CA GLY A 255 -6.84 17.29 -10.67
C GLY A 255 -7.05 15.96 -11.41
N THR A 256 -5.98 15.37 -11.88
CA THR A 256 -5.99 14.14 -12.68
C THR A 256 -5.43 12.91 -11.95
N ASN A 257 -4.75 13.12 -10.83
CA ASN A 257 -4.17 12.02 -10.06
C ASN A 257 -5.25 11.41 -9.15
N PRO A 258 -5.50 10.10 -9.22
CA PRO A 258 -6.55 9.44 -8.44
C PRO A 258 -6.33 9.50 -6.91
N THR A 259 -5.11 9.80 -6.46
CA THR A 259 -4.77 9.93 -5.03
C THR A 259 -5.00 11.35 -4.49
N GLU A 260 -5.32 12.36 -5.33
CA GLU A 260 -5.52 13.75 -4.90
C GLU A 260 -6.66 13.92 -3.88
N LYS A 261 -7.63 13.02 -3.85
CA LYS A 261 -8.67 12.98 -2.82
C LYS A 261 -8.11 12.86 -1.39
N LEU A 262 -6.90 12.32 -1.23
CA LEU A 262 -6.21 12.22 0.06
C LEU A 262 -5.81 13.60 0.62
N LEU A 263 -5.67 14.62 -0.23
CA LEU A 263 -5.32 15.98 0.18
C LEU A 263 -6.40 16.64 1.03
N THR A 264 -7.65 16.18 0.96
CA THR A 264 -8.81 16.75 1.64
C THR A 264 -9.60 15.74 2.46
N ASN A 265 -9.08 14.53 2.66
CA ASN A 265 -9.75 13.46 3.41
C ASN A 265 -9.69 13.62 4.95
N GLY A 266 -9.02 14.65 5.46
CA GLY A 266 -8.90 14.91 6.89
C GLY A 266 -7.96 13.98 7.66
N ILE A 267 -7.34 13.02 6.99
CA ILE A 267 -6.39 12.06 7.56
C ILE A 267 -4.96 12.53 7.29
N ARG A 268 -4.06 12.16 8.17
CA ARG A 268 -2.64 12.42 8.02
C ARG A 268 -1.87 11.12 7.85
N GLY A 269 -1.06 11.04 6.81
CA GLY A 269 -0.17 9.92 6.56
C GLY A 269 0.88 9.74 7.67
N SER A 270 1.38 8.53 7.82
CA SER A 270 2.43 8.16 8.77
C SER A 270 3.83 8.32 8.16
N LEU A 271 4.87 7.98 8.91
CA LEU A 271 6.24 7.89 8.40
C LEU A 271 6.44 6.77 7.36
N LYS A 272 5.45 5.90 7.19
CA LYS A 272 5.44 4.88 6.13
C LYS A 272 4.83 5.49 4.87
N TYR A 273 5.66 5.99 3.98
CA TYR A 273 5.23 6.71 2.76
C TYR A 273 4.25 5.93 1.86
N SER A 274 4.18 4.63 2.03
CA SER A 274 3.30 3.73 1.28
C SER A 274 2.05 3.29 2.05
N ASP A 275 1.65 4.00 3.10
CA ASP A 275 0.51 3.68 3.96
C ASP A 275 -0.87 3.99 3.35
N PHE A 276 -0.91 4.42 2.08
CA PHE A 276 -2.09 4.83 1.32
C PHE A 276 -2.78 6.12 1.79
N GLU A 277 -2.15 6.90 2.69
CA GLU A 277 -2.63 8.23 3.14
C GLU A 277 -1.81 9.38 2.54
N TRP A 278 -0.85 9.08 1.67
CA TRP A 278 -0.05 10.07 0.96
C TRP A 278 -0.47 10.20 -0.50
N CYS A 279 -0.71 11.44 -0.93
CA CYS A 279 -0.80 11.75 -2.36
C CYS A 279 0.62 11.83 -2.93
N SER A 280 0.87 11.13 -4.03
CA SER A 280 2.20 11.06 -4.64
C SER A 280 2.16 11.31 -6.13
N TRP A 281 3.24 11.92 -6.64
CA TRP A 281 3.51 12.09 -8.05
C TRP A 281 4.94 11.62 -8.30
N ALA A 282 5.10 10.67 -9.22
CA ALA A 282 6.40 10.18 -9.65
C ALA A 282 6.84 10.92 -10.92
N ASP A 283 8.15 11.11 -11.07
CA ASP A 283 8.79 11.60 -12.28
C ASP A 283 8.25 12.97 -12.82
N ASN A 284 7.81 13.84 -11.91
CA ASN A 284 7.28 15.16 -12.26
C ASN A 284 8.15 16.27 -11.66
N ASP A 285 8.59 17.22 -12.50
CA ASP A 285 9.31 18.40 -12.05
C ASP A 285 8.42 19.36 -11.24
N SER A 286 7.13 19.35 -11.52
CA SER A 286 6.14 20.22 -10.86
C SER A 286 4.79 19.56 -10.88
N VAL A 287 4.07 19.66 -9.78
CA VAL A 287 2.71 19.14 -9.62
C VAL A 287 1.77 20.26 -9.22
N SER A 288 0.56 20.23 -9.73
CA SER A 288 -0.45 21.26 -9.45
C SER A 288 -1.82 20.64 -9.28
N PHE A 289 -2.53 21.06 -8.24
CA PHE A 289 -3.92 20.69 -7.97
C PHE A 289 -4.72 21.91 -7.50
N THR A 290 -6.02 21.89 -7.70
CA THR A 290 -6.92 22.97 -7.27
C THR A 290 -7.98 22.43 -6.33
N ILE A 291 -8.16 23.08 -5.17
CA ILE A 291 -9.22 22.76 -4.21
C ILE A 291 -10.38 23.72 -4.48
N ASP A 292 -11.60 23.19 -4.68
CA ASP A 292 -12.83 23.99 -4.71
C ASP A 292 -13.46 24.03 -3.31
N LEU A 293 -13.42 25.18 -2.65
CA LEU A 293 -14.00 25.35 -1.33
C LEU A 293 -15.54 25.41 -1.34
N LEU A 294 -16.16 25.30 -2.54
CA LEU A 294 -17.60 25.35 -2.84
C LEU A 294 -18.23 26.73 -2.68
N LYS A 295 -17.62 27.62 -1.92
CA LYS A 295 -18.00 29.03 -1.74
C LYS A 295 -16.76 29.85 -1.41
N PRO A 296 -16.81 31.20 -1.57
CA PRO A 296 -15.75 32.05 -1.10
C PRO A 296 -15.56 31.94 0.40
N GLU A 297 -14.30 31.74 0.85
CA GLU A 297 -13.89 31.65 2.25
C GLU A 297 -12.71 32.57 2.53
N MET A 298 -12.59 33.04 3.77
CA MET A 298 -11.47 33.86 4.23
C MET A 298 -10.28 32.93 4.58
N LEU A 299 -9.17 33.09 3.87
CA LEU A 299 -8.01 32.22 3.92
C LEU A 299 -6.86 32.90 4.66
N ASN A 300 -6.52 32.41 5.84
CA ASN A 300 -5.42 32.95 6.64
C ASN A 300 -4.11 32.18 6.42
N THR A 301 -4.21 30.85 6.35
CA THR A 301 -3.04 29.97 6.22
C THR A 301 -3.40 28.73 5.41
N LEU A 302 -2.50 28.32 4.52
CA LEU A 302 -2.51 27.01 3.92
C LEU A 302 -1.44 26.15 4.59
N THR A 303 -1.81 24.94 5.01
CA THR A 303 -0.87 23.95 5.54
C THR A 303 -0.83 22.74 4.63
N LEU A 304 0.33 22.45 4.07
CA LEU A 304 0.58 21.27 3.25
C LEU A 304 1.46 20.28 4.05
N GLY A 305 0.98 19.07 4.27
CA GLY A 305 1.79 17.98 4.82
C GLY A 305 2.79 17.50 3.78
N SER A 306 4.05 17.33 4.16
CA SER A 306 5.11 16.78 3.33
C SER A 306 5.86 15.70 4.11
N ILE A 307 6.18 14.60 3.45
CA ILE A 307 7.08 13.56 3.96
C ILE A 307 8.41 13.64 3.23
N THR A 308 9.49 13.47 3.97
CA THR A 308 10.85 13.25 3.42
C THR A 308 11.29 11.85 3.80
N ASN A 309 11.82 11.11 2.83
CA ASN A 309 12.46 9.81 3.02
C ASN A 309 13.56 9.66 1.96
N ASN A 310 14.79 10.07 2.30
CA ASN A 310 15.89 10.10 1.35
C ASN A 310 16.26 8.71 0.82
N GLY A 311 16.15 7.65 1.65
CA GLY A 311 16.40 6.28 1.21
C GLY A 311 15.44 5.78 0.12
N MET A 312 14.33 6.49 -0.09
CA MET A 312 13.34 6.22 -1.14
C MET A 312 13.24 7.34 -2.17
N ALA A 313 14.24 8.23 -2.21
CA ALA A 313 14.29 9.42 -3.08
C ALA A 313 13.05 10.33 -2.96
N ILE A 314 12.44 10.39 -1.77
CA ILE A 314 11.33 11.29 -1.48
C ILE A 314 11.87 12.52 -0.76
N HIS A 315 11.71 13.69 -1.37
CA HIS A 315 12.27 14.94 -0.88
C HIS A 315 11.21 16.02 -0.70
N LYS A 316 11.52 16.99 0.15
CA LYS A 316 10.79 18.24 0.27
C LYS A 316 10.75 18.96 -1.08
N PRO A 317 9.64 19.61 -1.48
CA PRO A 317 9.62 20.41 -2.70
C PRO A 317 10.59 21.60 -2.60
N ALA A 318 11.14 22.03 -3.73
CA ALA A 318 11.99 23.23 -3.82
C ALA A 318 11.21 24.53 -3.58
N SER A 319 9.93 24.54 -3.97
CA SER A 319 9.04 25.65 -3.68
C SER A 319 7.57 25.21 -3.70
N VAL A 320 6.74 25.95 -3.00
CA VAL A 320 5.28 25.85 -3.07
C VAL A 320 4.71 27.20 -3.41
N ARG A 321 3.93 27.26 -4.49
CA ARG A 321 3.16 28.44 -4.91
C ARG A 321 1.70 28.20 -4.60
N VAL A 322 1.03 29.21 -4.07
CA VAL A 322 -0.42 29.21 -3.86
C VAL A 322 -1.04 30.36 -4.67
N GLU A 323 -1.99 30.02 -5.50
CA GLU A 323 -2.79 30.97 -6.27
C GLU A 323 -4.27 30.80 -5.90
N VAL A 324 -5.02 31.87 -5.96
CA VAL A 324 -6.44 31.87 -5.61
C VAL A 324 -7.29 32.46 -6.73
N SER A 325 -8.56 32.00 -6.80
CA SER A 325 -9.51 32.46 -7.80
C SER A 325 -10.94 32.39 -7.26
N ASP A 326 -11.83 33.21 -7.81
CA ASP A 326 -13.25 33.16 -7.52
C ASP A 326 -14.05 32.38 -8.57
N ASP A 327 -13.50 32.22 -9.79
CA ASP A 327 -14.16 31.66 -10.97
C ASP A 327 -13.44 30.41 -11.58
N ASN A 328 -12.35 29.94 -10.96
CA ASN A 328 -11.48 28.85 -11.46
C ASN A 328 -10.83 29.13 -12.83
N SER A 329 -10.83 30.36 -13.29
CA SER A 329 -10.23 30.75 -14.57
C SER A 329 -9.12 31.78 -14.41
N LYS A 330 -9.38 32.84 -13.67
CA LYS A 330 -8.44 33.93 -13.39
C LYS A 330 -7.82 33.72 -12.01
N PHE A 331 -6.62 33.22 -11.99
CA PHE A 331 -5.85 33.01 -10.75
C PHE A 331 -4.91 34.19 -10.49
N ARG A 332 -4.81 34.59 -9.22
CA ARG A 332 -3.83 35.54 -8.73
C ARG A 332 -2.94 34.88 -7.68
N GLU A 333 -1.67 35.18 -7.72
CA GLU A 333 -0.71 34.67 -6.75
C GLU A 333 -1.04 35.23 -5.35
N ALA A 334 -1.16 34.35 -4.38
CA ALA A 334 -1.33 34.70 -2.97
C ALA A 334 0.01 34.64 -2.21
N VAL A 335 0.79 33.58 -2.44
CA VAL A 335 2.11 33.43 -1.83
C VAL A 335 2.95 32.41 -2.61
N VAL A 336 4.28 32.65 -2.60
CA VAL A 336 5.29 31.66 -2.99
C VAL A 336 6.27 31.50 -1.84
N GLN A 337 6.56 30.26 -1.48
CA GLN A 337 7.59 29.92 -0.51
C GLN A 337 8.62 29.02 -1.17
N SER A 338 9.87 29.46 -1.18
CA SER A 338 11.03 28.65 -1.63
C SER A 338 11.77 28.12 -0.40
N PHE A 339 12.39 26.96 -0.56
CA PHE A 339 13.20 26.32 0.46
C PHE A 339 14.66 26.30 0.05
N THR A 340 15.55 26.39 1.04
CA THR A 340 17.00 26.35 0.81
C THR A 340 17.45 24.93 0.44
N SER A 341 18.62 24.83 -0.19
CA SER A 341 19.21 23.52 -0.50
C SER A 341 19.42 22.68 0.76
N GLU A 342 19.80 23.30 1.89
CA GLU A 342 19.94 22.64 3.17
C GLU A 342 18.60 22.03 3.67
N GLU A 343 17.51 22.78 3.56
CA GLU A 343 16.17 22.28 3.92
C GLU A 343 15.70 21.13 3.02
N ILE A 344 15.96 21.22 1.72
CA ILE A 344 15.56 20.21 0.73
C ILE A 344 16.37 18.92 0.90
N LEU A 345 17.68 19.04 1.14
CA LEU A 345 18.61 17.92 1.25
C LEU A 345 18.76 17.38 2.69
N ARG A 346 17.95 17.90 3.63
CA ARG A 346 17.97 17.40 5.01
C ARG A 346 17.70 15.87 5.02
N GLU A 347 18.65 15.13 5.55
CA GLU A 347 18.60 13.68 5.60
C GLU A 347 17.60 13.17 6.65
N GLY A 348 17.05 11.99 6.39
CA GLY A 348 16.22 11.25 7.33
C GLY A 348 14.87 10.81 6.77
N ASN A 349 14.03 10.36 7.72
CA ASN A 349 12.62 10.02 7.46
C ASN A 349 11.76 10.80 8.45
N PHE A 350 11.05 11.83 7.98
CA PHE A 350 10.28 12.73 8.83
C PHE A 350 9.11 13.38 8.06
N ILE A 351 8.14 13.88 8.83
CA ILE A 351 6.96 14.59 8.31
C ILE A 351 7.05 16.06 8.75
N GLU A 352 6.80 16.95 7.81
CA GLU A 352 6.74 18.40 8.04
C GLU A 352 5.37 18.98 7.70
N ASN A 353 5.04 20.11 8.29
CA ASN A 353 3.94 20.99 7.89
C ASN A 353 4.52 22.22 7.20
N LEU A 354 4.35 22.33 5.91
CA LEU A 354 4.66 23.54 5.17
C LEU A 354 3.51 24.52 5.37
N SER A 355 3.75 25.58 6.10
CA SER A 355 2.71 26.56 6.50
C SER A 355 2.92 27.87 5.77
N LEU A 356 2.01 28.22 4.87
CA LEU A 356 2.04 29.41 4.01
C LEU A 356 0.98 30.42 4.47
N LYS A 357 1.39 31.66 4.76
CA LYS A 357 0.47 32.72 5.18
C LYS A 357 -0.23 33.33 3.97
N LEU A 358 -1.57 33.37 3.98
CA LEU A 358 -2.42 33.94 2.94
C LEU A 358 -3.01 35.31 3.29
N GLY A 359 -2.77 35.80 4.51
CA GLY A 359 -3.04 37.17 4.92
C GLY A 359 -4.50 37.61 4.89
N GLY A 360 -5.47 36.73 5.09
CA GLY A 360 -6.89 37.06 5.03
C GLY A 360 -7.42 37.21 3.60
N THR A 361 -6.87 36.49 2.65
CA THR A 361 -7.32 36.49 1.26
C THR A 361 -8.64 35.75 1.10
N GLN A 362 -9.66 36.39 0.50
CA GLN A 362 -10.94 35.78 0.20
C GLN A 362 -10.89 35.11 -1.18
N ALA A 363 -11.29 33.83 -1.29
CA ALA A 363 -11.42 33.11 -2.56
C ALA A 363 -12.23 31.81 -2.41
N ARG A 364 -12.73 31.29 -3.54
CA ARG A 364 -13.38 29.97 -3.63
C ARG A 364 -12.39 28.88 -4.04
N TYR A 365 -11.53 29.16 -5.00
CA TYR A 365 -10.59 28.17 -5.54
C TYR A 365 -9.18 28.45 -5.04
N VAL A 366 -8.50 27.41 -4.61
CA VAL A 366 -7.11 27.47 -4.15
C VAL A 366 -6.28 26.48 -4.99
N ARG A 367 -5.40 27.02 -5.83
CA ARG A 367 -4.44 26.23 -6.60
C ARG A 367 -3.13 26.17 -5.85
N VAL A 368 -2.62 24.97 -5.68
CA VAL A 368 -1.31 24.72 -5.08
C VAL A 368 -0.42 24.10 -6.15
N THR A 369 0.75 24.70 -6.37
CA THR A 369 1.78 24.15 -7.25
C THR A 369 3.03 23.91 -6.44
N ALA A 370 3.46 22.66 -6.36
CA ALA A 370 4.70 22.26 -5.72
C ALA A 370 5.73 21.92 -6.80
N LYS A 371 6.89 22.56 -6.74
CA LYS A 371 8.01 22.29 -7.64
C LYS A 371 8.95 21.30 -6.98
N GLY A 372 9.29 20.22 -7.69
CA GLY A 372 10.28 19.24 -7.25
C GLY A 372 11.71 19.85 -7.14
N PRO A 373 12.61 19.19 -6.41
CA PRO A 373 13.98 19.67 -6.21
C PRO A 373 14.86 19.56 -7.48
N GLY A 374 14.35 18.99 -8.57
CA GLY A 374 15.11 18.67 -9.77
C GLY A 374 15.80 17.30 -9.66
N VAL A 375 17.02 17.19 -10.20
CA VAL A 375 17.78 15.95 -10.11
C VAL A 375 18.20 15.72 -8.65
N CYS A 376 17.72 14.62 -8.07
CA CYS A 376 18.16 14.22 -6.74
C CYS A 376 19.65 13.87 -6.74
N PRO A 377 20.40 14.24 -5.70
CA PRO A 377 21.77 13.75 -5.56
C PRO A 377 21.76 12.21 -5.48
N PRO A 378 22.82 11.55 -6.00
CA PRO A 378 22.95 10.11 -5.85
C PRO A 378 22.93 9.74 -4.37
N SER A 379 22.10 8.72 -4.03
CA SER A 379 21.98 8.16 -2.67
C SER A 379 23.24 7.42 -2.24
#